data_975f1621acc6f031cb105b67950120cb
#
_entry.id   975f1621acc6f031cb105b67950120cb
#
_cell.length_a   1.000
_cell.length_b   1.000
_cell.length_c   1.000
_cell.angle_alpha   90.00
_cell.angle_beta   90.00
_cell.angle_gamma   90.00
#
_symmetry.space_group_name_H-M   'P 1'
#
loop_
_entity.id
_entity.type
_entity.pdbx_description
1 polymer ?
#
loop_
_entity_poly.entity_id
_entity_poly.type
_entity_poly.pdbx_seq_one_letter_code
_entity_poly.pdbx_strand_id
1 'polypeptide(L)'
;MGFFEKLKSGLKNTKDALASKITGVINSFTKIDEDFFEELEETLILSDIGAVTSANICEALRKEVKATGTTDPAEVKGLLKKIIAEILRGDNELYLDTKPTVILVIGVNGAGKTTTIGKLAYNLKSSGKKVVVAAADTFRAAAIEQLQVWTDRAGVDIIKHSEGSDPAAVVFDAIKAGMARDADVIICDTAGRLHNKKNLMDELKKIARIVNNNAPDSRVETLLVLDATTGQNAVNQARLFKETADITGIVLTKLDGTAKGGIIIPIKEELGIPVKLVGVGEKIDDLQPFIPQDYVEALFE
;
A
#
# COMPACT_ATOMS: atom_id res chain seq x y z
N MET A 1 8.49 -0.81 -20.70
CA MET A 1 9.14 -1.41 -19.53
C MET A 1 8.18 -2.41 -18.92
N GLY A 2 8.62 -3.63 -18.66
CA GLY A 2 7.80 -4.64 -17.99
C GLY A 2 7.55 -4.28 -16.53
N PHE A 3 6.58 -4.95 -15.90
CA PHE A 3 6.21 -4.77 -14.49
C PHE A 3 7.43 -4.85 -13.55
N PHE A 4 8.19 -5.94 -13.63
CA PHE A 4 9.36 -6.20 -12.80
C PHE A 4 10.46 -5.14 -12.95
N GLU A 5 10.70 -4.67 -14.17
CA GLU A 5 11.69 -3.60 -14.44
C GLU A 5 11.30 -2.26 -13.78
N LYS A 6 9.99 -1.92 -13.77
CA LYS A 6 9.49 -0.74 -13.08
C LYS A 6 9.67 -0.87 -11.57
N LEU A 7 9.34 -2.03 -11.01
CA LEU A 7 9.50 -2.32 -9.58
C LEU A 7 10.98 -2.25 -9.17
N LYS A 8 11.87 -2.88 -9.93
CA LYS A 8 13.33 -2.85 -9.70
C LYS A 8 13.89 -1.42 -9.76
N SER A 9 13.44 -0.63 -10.73
CA SER A 9 13.82 0.79 -10.83
C SER A 9 13.31 1.60 -9.62
N GLY A 10 12.06 1.38 -9.21
CA GLY A 10 11.46 2.05 -8.07
C GLY A 10 12.09 1.66 -6.73
N LEU A 11 12.59 0.44 -6.59
CA LEU A 11 13.24 -0.04 -5.37
C LEU A 11 14.75 0.21 -5.28
N LYS A 12 15.36 0.82 -6.29
CA LYS A 12 16.82 1.02 -6.34
C LYS A 12 17.38 1.65 -5.05
N ASN A 13 16.80 2.74 -4.60
CA ASN A 13 17.26 3.44 -3.39
C ASN A 13 17.07 2.58 -2.12
N THR A 14 15.97 1.83 -2.03
CA THR A 14 15.71 0.91 -0.93
C THR A 14 16.68 -0.27 -0.93
N LYS A 15 16.95 -0.84 -2.11
CA LYS A 15 17.95 -1.90 -2.29
C LYS A 15 19.32 -1.43 -1.81
N ASP A 16 19.79 -0.26 -2.30
CA ASP A 16 21.10 0.27 -1.95
C ASP A 16 21.24 0.53 -0.44
N ALA A 17 20.15 0.92 0.23
CA ALA A 17 20.14 1.20 1.66
C ALA A 17 19.98 -0.06 2.54
N LEU A 18 19.17 -1.03 2.15
CA LEU A 18 18.86 -2.22 2.97
C LEU A 18 19.69 -3.43 2.52
N ALA A 19 19.55 -3.87 1.28
CA ALA A 19 20.15 -5.12 0.83
C ALA A 19 21.69 -5.04 0.78
N SER A 20 22.26 -3.87 0.46
CA SER A 20 23.71 -3.69 0.49
C SER A 20 24.28 -3.77 1.89
N LYS A 21 23.60 -3.21 2.90
CA LYS A 21 24.00 -3.32 4.31
C LYS A 21 23.90 -4.76 4.80
N ILE A 22 22.80 -5.46 4.54
CA ILE A 22 22.63 -6.88 4.88
C ILE A 22 23.73 -7.72 4.24
N THR A 23 24.02 -7.49 2.96
CA THR A 23 25.10 -8.20 2.25
C THR A 23 26.47 -7.89 2.87
N GLY A 24 26.69 -6.65 3.33
CA GLY A 24 27.89 -6.25 4.08
C GLY A 24 28.06 -7.05 5.37
N VAL A 25 27.01 -7.18 6.17
CA VAL A 25 27.02 -8.02 7.41
C VAL A 25 27.33 -9.47 7.05
N ILE A 26 26.61 -10.06 6.09
CA ILE A 26 26.82 -11.44 5.67
C ILE A 26 28.29 -11.69 5.27
N ASN A 27 28.88 -10.76 4.52
CA ASN A 27 30.27 -10.91 4.04
C ASN A 27 31.33 -10.62 5.11
N SER A 28 30.99 -9.96 6.22
CA SER A 28 31.94 -9.66 7.30
C SER A 28 32.13 -10.81 8.28
N PHE A 29 31.25 -11.81 8.26
CA PHE A 29 31.30 -12.99 9.13
C PHE A 29 31.75 -14.22 8.37
N THR A 30 32.52 -15.07 9.07
CA THR A 30 32.95 -16.40 8.56
C THR A 30 32.16 -17.56 9.15
N LYS A 31 31.32 -17.29 10.15
CA LYS A 31 30.45 -18.23 10.83
C LYS A 31 29.15 -17.56 11.24
N ILE A 32 28.12 -18.36 11.47
CA ILE A 32 26.80 -17.93 11.91
C ILE A 32 26.73 -18.15 13.44
N ASP A 33 27.04 -17.13 14.23
CA ASP A 33 26.98 -17.14 15.68
C ASP A 33 26.09 -15.99 16.21
N GLU A 34 26.03 -15.79 17.52
CA GLU A 34 25.19 -14.72 18.11
C GLU A 34 25.64 -13.33 17.66
N ASP A 35 26.93 -13.08 17.52
CA ASP A 35 27.45 -11.77 17.06
C ASP A 35 26.95 -11.47 15.65
N PHE A 36 26.84 -12.49 14.77
CA PHE A 36 26.25 -12.35 13.43
C PHE A 36 24.77 -11.94 13.50
N PHE A 37 23.97 -12.56 14.37
CA PHE A 37 22.57 -12.23 14.51
C PHE A 37 22.34 -10.86 15.14
N GLU A 38 23.15 -10.46 16.10
CA GLU A 38 23.09 -9.13 16.72
C GLU A 38 23.37 -8.03 15.68
N GLU A 39 24.42 -8.17 14.89
CA GLU A 39 24.78 -7.21 13.83
C GLU A 39 23.70 -7.16 12.73
N LEU A 40 23.12 -8.31 12.36
CA LEU A 40 22.04 -8.37 11.40
C LEU A 40 20.77 -7.68 11.91
N GLU A 41 20.40 -7.92 13.18
CA GLU A 41 19.25 -7.28 13.82
C GLU A 41 19.42 -5.77 13.88
N GLU A 42 20.58 -5.28 14.31
CA GLU A 42 20.89 -3.84 14.33
C GLU A 42 20.78 -3.24 12.92
N THR A 43 21.31 -3.92 11.91
CA THR A 43 21.25 -3.49 10.51
C THR A 43 19.81 -3.39 10.02
N LEU A 44 18.95 -4.34 10.37
CA LEU A 44 17.53 -4.31 10.02
C LEU A 44 16.80 -3.13 10.69
N ILE A 45 17.07 -2.89 11.99
CA ILE A 45 16.51 -1.76 12.75
C ILE A 45 16.90 -0.43 12.10
N LEU A 46 18.20 -0.25 11.81
CA LEU A 46 18.74 0.95 11.17
C LEU A 46 18.25 1.16 9.72
N SER A 47 17.59 0.16 9.16
CA SER A 47 16.99 0.18 7.82
C SER A 47 15.47 0.35 7.83
N ASP A 48 14.92 0.96 8.89
CA ASP A 48 13.47 1.25 9.08
C ASP A 48 12.57 0.00 9.20
N ILE A 49 13.12 -1.20 9.42
CA ILE A 49 12.33 -2.42 9.66
C ILE A 49 11.65 -2.37 11.06
N GLY A 50 12.27 -1.67 12.02
CA GLY A 50 11.77 -1.57 13.38
C GLY A 50 12.18 -2.75 14.26
N ALA A 51 12.29 -2.50 15.59
CA ALA A 51 12.89 -3.45 16.52
C ALA A 51 12.10 -4.78 16.62
N VAL A 52 10.77 -4.72 16.69
CA VAL A 52 9.93 -5.93 16.84
C VAL A 52 10.06 -6.84 15.63
N THR A 53 9.87 -6.30 14.43
CA THR A 53 9.97 -7.07 13.18
C THR A 53 11.40 -7.58 12.95
N SER A 54 12.43 -6.79 13.27
CA SER A 54 13.84 -7.22 13.15
C SER A 54 14.15 -8.41 14.04
N ALA A 55 13.73 -8.36 15.32
CA ALA A 55 13.89 -9.48 16.24
C ALA A 55 13.18 -10.75 15.77
N ASN A 56 11.93 -10.62 15.27
CA ASN A 56 11.16 -11.75 14.75
C ASN A 56 11.81 -12.37 13.50
N ILE A 57 12.34 -11.53 12.59
CA ILE A 57 13.08 -12.01 11.40
C ILE A 57 14.32 -12.78 11.83
N CYS A 58 15.12 -12.25 12.77
CA CYS A 58 16.32 -12.91 13.27
C CYS A 58 15.99 -14.21 14.00
N GLU A 59 14.91 -14.25 14.79
CA GLU A 59 14.48 -15.51 15.44
C GLU A 59 14.02 -16.56 14.41
N ALA A 60 13.26 -16.16 13.40
CA ALA A 60 12.87 -17.06 12.31
C ALA A 60 14.10 -17.57 11.55
N LEU A 61 15.08 -16.69 11.30
CA LEU A 61 16.33 -17.06 10.63
C LEU A 61 17.17 -18.02 11.46
N ARG A 62 17.29 -17.85 12.79
CA ARG A 62 17.95 -18.81 13.68
C ARG A 62 17.31 -20.20 13.58
N LYS A 63 15.98 -20.27 13.55
CA LYS A 63 15.25 -21.52 13.40
C LYS A 63 15.52 -22.19 12.04
N GLU A 64 15.50 -21.45 10.95
CA GLU A 64 15.77 -21.96 9.61
C GLU A 64 17.23 -22.43 9.45
N VAL A 65 18.22 -21.65 9.92
CA VAL A 65 19.64 -22.01 9.93
C VAL A 65 19.86 -23.32 10.67
N LYS A 66 19.25 -23.49 11.85
CA LYS A 66 19.33 -24.73 12.61
C LYS A 66 18.64 -25.89 11.91
N ALA A 67 17.48 -25.66 11.30
CA ALA A 67 16.70 -26.71 10.62
C ALA A 67 17.39 -27.21 9.34
N THR A 68 18.06 -26.31 8.60
CA THR A 68 18.77 -26.64 7.35
C THR A 68 20.20 -27.10 7.58
N GLY A 69 20.75 -26.87 8.77
CA GLY A 69 22.17 -27.13 9.06
C GLY A 69 23.13 -26.17 8.34
N THR A 70 22.64 -25.00 7.93
CA THR A 70 23.43 -23.99 7.23
C THR A 70 24.55 -23.47 8.11
N THR A 71 25.78 -23.51 7.60
CA THR A 71 26.99 -23.03 8.30
C THR A 71 27.68 -21.87 7.57
N ASP A 72 27.40 -21.71 6.27
CA ASP A 72 27.96 -20.65 5.42
C ASP A 72 27.08 -19.39 5.49
N PRO A 73 27.61 -18.25 5.96
CA PRO A 73 26.87 -17.00 5.94
C PRO A 73 26.33 -16.59 4.56
N ALA A 74 26.99 -16.98 3.47
CA ALA A 74 26.54 -16.66 2.11
C ALA A 74 25.16 -17.26 1.79
N GLU A 75 24.80 -18.42 2.39
CA GLU A 75 23.51 -19.07 2.20
C GLU A 75 22.37 -18.36 2.96
N VAL A 76 22.71 -17.58 4.00
CA VAL A 76 21.75 -16.87 4.85
C VAL A 76 20.91 -15.88 4.05
N LYS A 77 21.49 -15.25 3.02
CA LYS A 77 20.75 -14.34 2.14
C LYS A 77 19.53 -15.01 1.50
N GLY A 78 19.66 -16.26 1.08
CA GLY A 78 18.56 -17.05 0.52
C GLY A 78 17.46 -17.33 1.55
N LEU A 79 17.85 -17.69 2.77
CA LEU A 79 16.92 -17.95 3.88
C LEU A 79 16.18 -16.66 4.27
N LEU A 80 16.88 -15.54 4.36
CA LEU A 80 16.29 -14.23 4.67
C LEU A 80 15.28 -13.80 3.63
N LYS A 81 15.60 -13.95 2.33
CA LYS A 81 14.66 -13.70 1.22
C LYS A 81 13.37 -14.51 1.39
N LYS A 82 13.49 -15.81 1.71
CA LYS A 82 12.36 -16.71 1.93
C LYS A 82 11.49 -16.26 3.11
N ILE A 83 12.11 -15.88 4.23
CA ILE A 83 11.41 -15.43 5.43
C ILE A 83 10.64 -14.13 5.13
N ILE A 84 11.28 -13.15 4.50
CA ILE A 84 10.63 -11.88 4.14
C ILE A 84 9.47 -12.12 3.16
N ALA A 85 9.65 -12.97 2.15
CA ALA A 85 8.59 -13.31 1.21
C ALA A 85 7.39 -13.97 1.91
N GLU A 86 7.64 -14.82 2.91
CA GLU A 86 6.59 -15.46 3.70
C GLU A 86 5.84 -14.45 4.59
N ILE A 87 6.55 -13.52 5.24
CA ILE A 87 5.93 -12.42 5.99
C ILE A 87 5.00 -11.60 5.09
N LEU A 88 5.45 -11.28 3.88
CA LEU A 88 4.70 -10.44 2.95
C LEU A 88 3.54 -11.18 2.26
N ARG A 89 3.50 -12.51 2.33
CA ARG A 89 2.43 -13.32 1.75
C ARG A 89 1.09 -13.02 2.43
N GLY A 90 0.04 -12.94 1.61
CA GLY A 90 -1.31 -12.69 2.08
C GLY A 90 -2.29 -12.54 0.93
N ASP A 91 -3.42 -11.94 1.23
CA ASP A 91 -4.46 -11.59 0.26
C ASP A 91 -4.07 -10.29 -0.48
N ASN A 92 -3.06 -10.40 -1.36
CA ASN A 92 -2.46 -9.26 -2.05
C ASN A 92 -3.25 -8.84 -3.30
N GLU A 93 -4.31 -9.55 -3.67
CA GLU A 93 -5.12 -9.23 -4.83
C GLU A 93 -6.15 -8.13 -4.54
N LEU A 94 -6.40 -7.28 -5.54
CA LEU A 94 -7.53 -6.34 -5.54
C LEU A 94 -8.73 -7.06 -6.15
N TYR A 95 -9.73 -7.37 -5.33
CA TYR A 95 -10.91 -8.10 -5.79
C TYR A 95 -11.92 -7.17 -6.46
N LEU A 96 -12.30 -7.56 -7.68
CA LEU A 96 -13.26 -6.84 -8.52
C LEU A 96 -14.34 -7.82 -9.01
N ASP A 97 -14.84 -8.65 -8.11
CA ASP A 97 -15.73 -9.79 -8.37
C ASP A 97 -17.21 -9.44 -8.28
N THR A 98 -17.55 -8.21 -7.92
CA THR A 98 -18.92 -7.68 -7.92
C THR A 98 -19.10 -6.52 -8.90
N LYS A 99 -20.34 -6.20 -9.24
CA LYS A 99 -20.68 -5.11 -10.16
C LYS A 99 -21.79 -4.23 -9.58
N PRO A 100 -21.44 -3.03 -9.09
CA PRO A 100 -20.09 -2.49 -8.98
C PRO A 100 -19.29 -3.07 -7.81
N THR A 101 -17.97 -3.05 -7.88
CA THR A 101 -17.11 -3.07 -6.69
C THR A 101 -16.90 -1.63 -6.25
N VAL A 102 -17.00 -1.35 -4.95
CA VAL A 102 -16.76 0.00 -4.38
C VAL A 102 -15.40 0.04 -3.71
N ILE A 103 -14.53 0.92 -4.15
CA ILE A 103 -13.19 1.12 -3.60
C ILE A 103 -13.17 2.44 -2.82
N LEU A 104 -12.98 2.36 -1.50
CA LEU A 104 -12.77 3.52 -0.64
C LEU A 104 -11.26 3.76 -0.50
N VAL A 105 -10.79 4.94 -0.89
CA VAL A 105 -9.38 5.30 -0.79
C VAL A 105 -9.19 6.24 0.39
N ILE A 106 -8.54 5.76 1.43
CA ILE A 106 -8.32 6.47 2.70
C ILE A 106 -6.82 6.72 2.93
N GLY A 107 -6.48 7.59 3.88
CA GLY A 107 -5.09 7.92 4.23
C GLY A 107 -4.90 9.40 4.54
N VAL A 108 -3.75 9.77 5.07
CA VAL A 108 -3.44 11.16 5.44
C VAL A 108 -3.31 12.08 4.21
N ASN A 109 -3.41 13.39 4.43
CA ASN A 109 -3.12 14.36 3.37
C ASN A 109 -1.65 14.25 2.94
N GLY A 110 -1.39 14.30 1.63
CA GLY A 110 -0.04 14.18 1.06
C GLY A 110 0.45 12.74 0.87
N ALA A 111 -0.28 11.72 1.34
CA ALA A 111 0.12 10.33 1.13
C ALA A 111 0.01 9.84 -0.34
N GLY A 112 -0.61 10.62 -1.22
CA GLY A 112 -0.75 10.27 -2.63
C GLY A 112 -2.11 9.70 -3.03
N LYS A 113 -3.18 9.89 -2.21
CA LYS A 113 -4.54 9.36 -2.51
C LYS A 113 -5.04 9.75 -3.90
N THR A 114 -5.10 11.04 -4.19
CA THR A 114 -5.63 11.56 -5.46
C THR A 114 -4.86 11.02 -6.67
N THR A 115 -3.53 10.96 -6.56
CA THR A 115 -2.66 10.35 -7.59
C THR A 115 -2.91 8.85 -7.73
N THR A 116 -3.06 8.13 -6.61
CA THR A 116 -3.39 6.70 -6.60
C THR A 116 -4.73 6.44 -7.29
N ILE A 117 -5.77 7.22 -6.99
CA ILE A 117 -7.09 7.11 -7.61
C ILE A 117 -6.99 7.30 -9.13
N GLY A 118 -6.28 8.34 -9.58
CA GLY A 118 -6.10 8.60 -11.01
C GLY A 118 -5.39 7.45 -11.74
N LYS A 119 -4.30 6.93 -11.16
CA LYS A 119 -3.54 5.80 -11.72
C LYS A 119 -4.36 4.49 -11.69
N LEU A 120 -5.08 4.23 -10.60
CA LEU A 120 -5.93 3.06 -10.47
C LEU A 120 -7.08 3.10 -11.49
N ALA A 121 -7.74 4.25 -11.60
CA ALA A 121 -8.81 4.45 -12.59
C ALA A 121 -8.31 4.24 -14.03
N TYR A 122 -7.12 4.73 -14.35
CA TYR A 122 -6.48 4.50 -15.63
C TYR A 122 -6.20 3.02 -15.90
N ASN A 123 -5.61 2.31 -14.94
CA ASN A 123 -5.28 0.89 -15.05
C ASN A 123 -6.55 0.05 -15.25
N LEU A 124 -7.59 0.32 -14.45
CA LEU A 124 -8.87 -0.38 -14.54
C LEU A 124 -9.56 -0.12 -15.89
N LYS A 125 -9.60 1.13 -16.35
CA LYS A 125 -10.13 1.44 -17.67
C LYS A 125 -9.33 0.78 -18.79
N SER A 126 -8.01 0.79 -18.69
CA SER A 126 -7.13 0.15 -19.70
C SER A 126 -7.34 -1.37 -19.76
N SER A 127 -7.80 -1.99 -18.66
CA SER A 127 -8.21 -3.41 -18.61
C SER A 127 -9.68 -3.64 -19.04
N GLY A 128 -10.35 -2.62 -19.60
CA GLY A 128 -11.71 -2.71 -20.14
C GLY A 128 -12.83 -2.50 -19.11
N LYS A 129 -12.52 -2.10 -17.86
CA LYS A 129 -13.52 -1.83 -16.84
C LYS A 129 -14.16 -0.46 -17.02
N LYS A 130 -15.46 -0.36 -16.76
CA LYS A 130 -16.18 0.90 -16.62
C LYS A 130 -15.99 1.45 -15.21
N VAL A 131 -15.38 2.62 -15.09
CA VAL A 131 -15.02 3.22 -13.81
C VAL A 131 -15.74 4.56 -13.61
N VAL A 132 -16.26 4.76 -12.41
CA VAL A 132 -16.80 6.05 -11.93
C VAL A 132 -16.00 6.46 -10.69
N VAL A 133 -15.62 7.73 -10.62
CA VAL A 133 -14.87 8.29 -9.48
C VAL A 133 -15.76 9.26 -8.70
N ALA A 134 -15.78 9.15 -7.37
CA ALA A 134 -16.47 10.06 -6.46
C ALA A 134 -15.46 11.00 -5.77
N ALA A 135 -15.59 12.32 -5.98
CA ALA A 135 -14.75 13.33 -5.33
C ALA A 135 -15.30 13.67 -3.93
N ALA A 136 -15.11 12.77 -2.96
CA ALA A 136 -15.66 12.94 -1.62
C ALA A 136 -14.70 13.65 -0.63
N ASP A 137 -13.48 14.07 -1.01
CA ASP A 137 -12.69 15.08 -0.27
C ASP A 137 -13.25 16.50 -0.57
N THR A 138 -14.47 16.74 -0.12
CA THR A 138 -15.23 17.97 -0.42
C THR A 138 -14.74 19.20 0.34
N PHE A 139 -13.88 19.02 1.33
CA PHE A 139 -13.35 20.14 2.13
C PHE A 139 -12.20 20.89 1.47
N ARG A 140 -11.73 20.41 0.32
CA ARG A 140 -10.56 20.97 -0.38
C ARG A 140 -10.88 21.17 -1.86
N ALA A 141 -11.22 22.41 -2.23
CA ALA A 141 -11.49 22.75 -3.63
C ALA A 141 -10.36 22.27 -4.57
N ALA A 142 -9.10 22.53 -4.19
CA ALA A 142 -7.94 22.11 -4.97
C ALA A 142 -7.81 20.58 -5.11
N ALA A 143 -8.33 19.78 -4.15
CA ALA A 143 -8.32 18.31 -4.27
C ALA A 143 -9.34 17.84 -5.32
N ILE A 144 -10.53 18.48 -5.36
CA ILE A 144 -11.56 18.18 -6.36
C ILE A 144 -11.03 18.52 -7.77
N GLU A 145 -10.40 19.69 -7.94
CA GLU A 145 -9.81 20.11 -9.22
C GLU A 145 -8.66 19.16 -9.64
N GLN A 146 -7.79 18.82 -8.71
CA GLN A 146 -6.71 17.87 -8.98
C GLN A 146 -7.25 16.49 -9.40
N LEU A 147 -8.28 16.00 -8.73
CA LEU A 147 -8.91 14.74 -9.07
C LEU A 147 -9.56 14.79 -10.45
N GLN A 148 -10.19 15.92 -10.82
CA GLN A 148 -10.72 16.13 -12.16
C GLN A 148 -9.64 15.99 -13.23
N VAL A 149 -8.47 16.60 -13.04
CA VAL A 149 -7.35 16.48 -13.99
C VAL A 149 -6.92 15.02 -14.15
N TRP A 150 -6.89 14.24 -13.06
CA TRP A 150 -6.54 12.83 -13.11
C TRP A 150 -7.61 11.99 -13.83
N THR A 151 -8.89 12.24 -13.55
CA THR A 151 -10.00 11.52 -14.21
C THR A 151 -10.09 11.84 -15.69
N ASP A 152 -9.83 13.08 -16.10
CA ASP A 152 -9.75 13.49 -17.51
C ASP A 152 -8.61 12.74 -18.24
N ARG A 153 -7.41 12.66 -17.60
CA ARG A 153 -6.29 11.89 -18.15
C ARG A 153 -6.57 10.39 -18.26
N ALA A 154 -7.25 9.83 -17.26
CA ALA A 154 -7.66 8.45 -17.25
C ALA A 154 -8.85 8.20 -18.22
N GLY A 155 -9.57 9.25 -18.59
CA GLY A 155 -10.77 9.23 -19.43
C GLY A 155 -11.93 8.53 -18.74
N VAL A 156 -12.12 8.71 -17.44
CA VAL A 156 -13.21 8.13 -16.64
C VAL A 156 -14.14 9.22 -16.11
N ASP A 157 -15.37 8.82 -15.80
CA ASP A 157 -16.37 9.74 -15.26
C ASP A 157 -16.09 10.11 -13.81
N ILE A 158 -16.34 11.37 -13.45
CA ILE A 158 -16.25 11.87 -12.07
C ILE A 158 -17.62 12.41 -11.62
N ILE A 159 -18.00 12.09 -10.39
CA ILE A 159 -19.11 12.68 -9.66
C ILE A 159 -18.53 13.59 -8.60
N LYS A 160 -18.89 14.87 -8.65
CA LYS A 160 -18.40 15.89 -7.73
C LYS A 160 -19.51 16.86 -7.36
N HIS A 161 -19.42 17.41 -6.16
CA HIS A 161 -20.26 18.52 -5.69
C HIS A 161 -19.40 19.77 -5.43
N SER A 162 -20.04 20.87 -5.04
CA SER A 162 -19.34 22.08 -4.62
C SER A 162 -18.56 21.84 -3.33
N GLU A 163 -17.51 22.64 -3.11
CA GLU A 163 -16.75 22.64 -1.85
C GLU A 163 -17.67 22.78 -0.64
N GLY A 164 -17.37 22.03 0.43
CA GLY A 164 -18.16 22.02 1.67
C GLY A 164 -19.41 21.14 1.64
N SER A 165 -19.72 20.48 0.51
CA SER A 165 -20.81 19.51 0.45
C SER A 165 -20.54 18.29 1.34
N ASP A 166 -21.61 17.56 1.71
CA ASP A 166 -21.49 16.32 2.49
C ASP A 166 -20.78 15.22 1.67
N PRO A 167 -19.62 14.69 2.10
CA PRO A 167 -18.92 13.60 1.42
C PRO A 167 -19.82 12.38 1.14
N ALA A 168 -20.69 12.03 2.09
CA ALA A 168 -21.60 10.90 1.95
C ALA A 168 -22.66 11.12 0.86
N ALA A 169 -23.06 12.36 0.59
CA ALA A 169 -23.96 12.67 -0.52
C ALA A 169 -23.28 12.50 -1.88
N VAL A 170 -21.98 12.87 -2.00
CA VAL A 170 -21.21 12.63 -3.22
C VAL A 170 -21.08 11.12 -3.50
N VAL A 171 -20.78 10.32 -2.47
CA VAL A 171 -20.69 8.86 -2.60
C VAL A 171 -22.05 8.26 -2.97
N PHE A 172 -23.14 8.74 -2.36
CA PHE A 172 -24.49 8.30 -2.73
C PHE A 172 -24.79 8.54 -4.21
N ASP A 173 -24.53 9.74 -4.71
CA ASP A 173 -24.76 10.08 -6.11
C ASP A 173 -23.84 9.29 -7.05
N ALA A 174 -22.60 9.04 -6.64
CA ALA A 174 -21.67 8.21 -7.41
C ALA A 174 -22.15 6.76 -7.51
N ILE A 175 -22.70 6.17 -6.44
CA ILE A 175 -23.30 4.84 -6.47
C ILE A 175 -24.49 4.82 -7.43
N LYS A 176 -25.41 5.78 -7.33
CA LYS A 176 -26.58 5.87 -8.24
C LYS A 176 -26.17 6.04 -9.70
N ALA A 177 -25.22 6.94 -9.95
CA ALA A 177 -24.69 7.15 -11.31
C ALA A 177 -23.94 5.91 -11.84
N GLY A 178 -23.13 5.25 -10.99
CA GLY A 178 -22.41 4.04 -11.33
C GLY A 178 -23.34 2.89 -11.71
N MET A 179 -24.38 2.65 -10.91
CA MET A 179 -25.40 1.63 -11.20
C MET A 179 -26.17 1.95 -12.49
N ALA A 180 -26.58 3.20 -12.69
CA ALA A 180 -27.30 3.62 -13.91
C ALA A 180 -26.44 3.50 -15.18
N ARG A 181 -25.12 3.61 -15.07
CA ARG A 181 -24.16 3.48 -16.19
C ARG A 181 -23.60 2.07 -16.33
N ASP A 182 -24.06 1.12 -15.52
CA ASP A 182 -23.54 -0.24 -15.49
C ASP A 182 -22.02 -0.27 -15.27
N ALA A 183 -21.53 0.52 -14.30
CA ALA A 183 -20.13 0.59 -13.93
C ALA A 183 -19.65 -0.70 -13.26
N ASP A 184 -18.42 -1.12 -13.56
CA ASP A 184 -17.77 -2.26 -12.90
C ASP A 184 -17.18 -1.85 -11.56
N VAL A 185 -16.67 -0.59 -11.47
CA VAL A 185 -15.96 -0.10 -10.29
C VAL A 185 -16.36 1.35 -9.98
N ILE A 186 -16.57 1.64 -8.71
CA ILE A 186 -16.74 3.00 -8.17
C ILE A 186 -15.57 3.27 -7.21
N ILE A 187 -14.76 4.30 -7.47
CA ILE A 187 -13.63 4.69 -6.62
C ILE A 187 -13.98 5.97 -5.88
N CYS A 188 -13.94 5.96 -4.55
CA CYS A 188 -14.27 7.10 -3.70
C CYS A 188 -13.01 7.72 -3.10
N ASP A 189 -12.70 8.97 -3.43
CA ASP A 189 -11.72 9.79 -2.71
C ASP A 189 -12.30 10.19 -1.36
N THR A 190 -11.49 10.20 -0.31
CA THR A 190 -11.94 10.61 1.03
C THR A 190 -10.99 11.65 1.62
N ALA A 191 -11.49 12.45 2.58
CA ALA A 191 -10.68 13.37 3.33
C ALA A 191 -9.57 12.65 4.12
N GLY A 192 -8.42 13.30 4.29
CA GLY A 192 -7.24 12.73 4.96
C GLY A 192 -6.87 13.43 6.27
N ARG A 193 -7.84 13.89 7.06
CA ARG A 193 -7.64 14.73 8.26
C ARG A 193 -7.42 13.90 9.54
N LEU A 194 -6.33 13.15 9.63
CA LEU A 194 -6.04 12.28 10.77
C LEU A 194 -5.90 13.05 12.11
N HIS A 195 -5.49 14.33 12.07
CA HIS A 195 -5.41 15.19 13.26
C HIS A 195 -6.76 15.42 13.95
N ASN A 196 -7.88 15.23 13.23
CA ASN A 196 -9.23 15.21 13.78
C ASN A 196 -9.81 13.81 13.65
N LYS A 197 -9.18 12.85 14.36
CA LYS A 197 -9.49 11.41 14.31
C LYS A 197 -11.00 11.13 14.42
N LYS A 198 -11.68 11.78 15.38
CA LYS A 198 -13.11 11.53 15.62
C LYS A 198 -13.96 11.88 14.38
N ASN A 199 -13.77 13.08 13.83
CA ASN A 199 -14.56 13.53 12.68
C ASN A 199 -14.29 12.66 11.45
N LEU A 200 -13.02 12.29 11.20
CA LEU A 200 -12.66 11.38 10.11
C LEU A 200 -13.33 10.02 10.27
N MET A 201 -13.36 9.49 11.48
CA MET A 201 -14.00 8.20 11.77
C MET A 201 -15.51 8.24 11.56
N ASP A 202 -16.16 9.31 12.02
CA ASP A 202 -17.61 9.47 11.85
C ASP A 202 -17.95 9.63 10.36
N GLU A 203 -17.12 10.33 9.59
CA GLU A 203 -17.25 10.46 8.13
C GLU A 203 -17.09 9.10 7.43
N LEU A 204 -16.02 8.35 7.72
CA LEU A 204 -15.79 7.03 7.12
C LEU A 204 -16.91 6.04 7.45
N LYS A 205 -17.41 6.03 8.71
CA LYS A 205 -18.58 5.22 9.11
C LYS A 205 -19.83 5.61 8.34
N LYS A 206 -20.06 6.92 8.13
CA LYS A 206 -21.19 7.42 7.37
C LYS A 206 -21.11 6.97 5.91
N ILE A 207 -19.92 7.09 5.29
CA ILE A 207 -19.68 6.62 3.92
C ILE A 207 -19.92 5.11 3.81
N ALA A 208 -19.34 4.31 4.71
CA ALA A 208 -19.53 2.86 4.72
C ALA A 208 -21.02 2.48 4.84
N ARG A 209 -21.78 3.18 5.69
CA ARG A 209 -23.22 2.99 5.82
C ARG A 209 -23.97 3.32 4.53
N ILE A 210 -23.60 4.40 3.84
CA ILE A 210 -24.20 4.75 2.55
C ILE A 210 -23.93 3.67 1.50
N VAL A 211 -22.70 3.16 1.43
CA VAL A 211 -22.35 2.06 0.51
C VAL A 211 -23.19 0.83 0.82
N ASN A 212 -23.22 0.35 2.06
CA ASN A 212 -23.97 -0.84 2.46
C ASN A 212 -25.47 -0.73 2.19
N ASN A 213 -26.06 0.48 2.37
CA ASN A 213 -27.49 0.67 2.16
C ASN A 213 -27.89 0.81 0.69
N ASN A 214 -26.98 1.26 -0.18
CA ASN A 214 -27.30 1.57 -1.57
C ASN A 214 -26.66 0.60 -2.60
N ALA A 215 -25.69 -0.19 -2.16
CA ALA A 215 -25.03 -1.22 -2.96
C ALA A 215 -24.70 -2.43 -2.05
N PRO A 216 -25.74 -3.10 -1.44
CA PRO A 216 -25.54 -4.14 -0.44
C PRO A 216 -24.83 -5.39 -0.99
N ASP A 217 -24.97 -5.66 -2.28
CA ASP A 217 -24.35 -6.81 -2.95
C ASP A 217 -22.95 -6.48 -3.50
N SER A 218 -22.48 -5.24 -3.31
CA SER A 218 -21.17 -4.81 -3.79
C SER A 218 -20.09 -5.19 -2.78
N ARG A 219 -18.97 -5.71 -3.30
CA ARG A 219 -17.74 -5.80 -2.51
C ARG A 219 -17.23 -4.40 -2.22
N VAL A 220 -16.81 -4.19 -0.98
CA VAL A 220 -16.16 -2.96 -0.55
C VAL A 220 -14.68 -3.25 -0.31
N GLU A 221 -13.83 -2.58 -1.06
CA GLU A 221 -12.38 -2.56 -0.84
C GLU A 221 -12.00 -1.24 -0.18
N THR A 222 -11.42 -1.28 1.01
CA THR A 222 -10.91 -0.10 1.70
C THR A 222 -9.40 -0.07 1.61
N LEU A 223 -8.87 0.77 0.74
CA LEU A 223 -7.44 0.90 0.47
C LEU A 223 -6.83 2.05 1.28
N LEU A 224 -5.94 1.71 2.21
CA LEU A 224 -5.15 2.70 2.95
C LEU A 224 -3.91 3.08 2.14
N VAL A 225 -3.83 4.34 1.76
CA VAL A 225 -2.67 4.91 1.05
C VAL A 225 -1.66 5.42 2.07
N LEU A 226 -0.44 4.90 1.99
CA LEU A 226 0.70 5.25 2.84
C LEU A 226 1.87 5.74 1.99
N ASP A 227 2.59 6.73 2.49
CA ASP A 227 3.79 7.27 1.88
C ASP A 227 5.03 6.56 2.45
N ALA A 228 5.76 5.82 1.62
CA ALA A 228 6.95 5.07 2.02
C ALA A 228 8.05 5.99 2.59
N THR A 229 8.13 7.25 2.16
CA THR A 229 9.14 8.20 2.63
C THR A 229 9.03 8.50 4.12
N THR A 230 7.86 8.26 4.73
CA THR A 230 7.61 8.53 6.14
C THR A 230 8.17 7.46 7.10
N GLY A 231 8.67 6.33 6.57
CA GLY A 231 9.28 5.26 7.37
C GLY A 231 8.34 4.77 8.47
N GLN A 232 8.83 4.61 9.71
CA GLN A 232 8.07 4.11 10.85
C GLN A 232 6.77 4.89 11.16
N ASN A 233 6.66 6.15 10.72
CA ASN A 233 5.40 6.88 10.84
C ASN A 233 4.27 6.25 10.00
N ALA A 234 4.59 5.56 8.88
CA ALA A 234 3.59 4.84 8.10
C ALA A 234 2.97 3.68 8.90
N VAL A 235 3.76 2.94 9.71
CA VAL A 235 3.24 1.89 10.59
C VAL A 235 2.27 2.48 11.62
N ASN A 236 2.65 3.60 12.24
CA ASN A 236 1.79 4.28 13.21
C ASN A 236 0.49 4.79 12.57
N GLN A 237 0.55 5.35 11.37
CA GLN A 237 -0.64 5.74 10.62
C GLN A 237 -1.53 4.53 10.32
N ALA A 238 -0.96 3.43 9.81
CA ALA A 238 -1.70 2.22 9.52
C ALA A 238 -2.40 1.65 10.75
N ARG A 239 -1.73 1.65 11.91
CA ARG A 239 -2.31 1.23 13.19
C ARG A 239 -3.52 2.09 13.59
N LEU A 240 -3.39 3.42 13.47
CA LEU A 240 -4.49 4.35 13.80
C LEU A 240 -5.69 4.19 12.85
N PHE A 241 -5.45 4.01 11.56
CA PHE A 241 -6.53 3.78 10.61
C PHE A 241 -7.18 2.40 10.81
N LYS A 242 -6.42 1.35 11.15
CA LYS A 242 -6.96 0.01 11.44
C LYS A 242 -7.94 0.00 12.60
N GLU A 243 -7.76 0.87 13.61
CA GLU A 243 -8.71 1.03 14.71
C GLU A 243 -10.05 1.66 14.26
N THR A 244 -10.13 2.19 13.05
CA THR A 244 -11.19 3.09 12.61
C THR A 244 -11.95 2.62 11.39
N ALA A 245 -11.34 1.80 10.56
CA ALA A 245 -11.89 1.31 9.32
C ALA A 245 -11.46 -0.14 9.07
N ASP A 246 -12.34 -0.90 8.42
CA ASP A 246 -12.03 -2.24 7.94
C ASP A 246 -11.15 -2.13 6.69
N ILE A 247 -9.83 -2.03 6.89
CA ILE A 247 -8.87 -1.90 5.80
C ILE A 247 -8.67 -3.27 5.15
N THR A 248 -8.96 -3.38 3.87
CA THR A 248 -8.77 -4.60 3.09
C THR A 248 -7.41 -4.68 2.42
N GLY A 249 -6.71 -3.54 2.27
CA GLY A 249 -5.39 -3.53 1.68
C GLY A 249 -4.68 -2.18 1.78
N ILE A 250 -3.38 -2.23 1.55
CA ILE A 250 -2.51 -1.05 1.55
C ILE A 250 -2.07 -0.74 0.13
N VAL A 251 -1.98 0.55 -0.17
CA VAL A 251 -1.27 1.10 -1.31
C VAL A 251 -0.05 1.85 -0.78
N LEU A 252 1.14 1.34 -1.04
CA LEU A 252 2.38 2.02 -0.66
C LEU A 252 2.90 2.88 -1.81
N THR A 253 2.97 4.19 -1.61
CA THR A 253 3.38 5.17 -2.63
C THR A 253 4.82 5.63 -2.46
N LYS A 254 5.37 6.28 -3.49
CA LYS A 254 6.69 6.95 -3.51
C LYS A 254 7.88 6.04 -3.21
N LEU A 255 7.79 4.77 -3.62
CA LEU A 255 8.91 3.83 -3.47
C LEU A 255 10.16 4.27 -4.25
N ASP A 256 9.96 4.92 -5.40
CA ASP A 256 11.04 5.43 -6.26
C ASP A 256 11.85 6.58 -5.64
N GLY A 257 11.24 7.31 -4.71
CA GLY A 257 11.88 8.45 -4.04
C GLY A 257 12.52 8.15 -2.68
N THR A 258 12.58 6.88 -2.23
CA THR A 258 12.96 6.58 -0.84
C THR A 258 13.88 5.38 -0.68
N ALA A 259 14.73 5.45 0.35
CA ALA A 259 15.49 4.33 0.89
C ALA A 259 14.67 3.48 1.91
N LYS A 260 13.45 3.91 2.24
CA LYS A 260 12.62 3.33 3.32
C LYS A 260 11.54 2.37 2.82
N GLY A 261 11.67 1.85 1.60
CA GLY A 261 10.69 0.90 1.05
C GLY A 261 10.50 -0.36 1.91
N GLY A 262 11.52 -0.77 2.66
CA GLY A 262 11.44 -1.88 3.63
C GLY A 262 10.33 -1.78 4.67
N ILE A 263 9.74 -0.59 4.85
CA ILE A 263 8.61 -0.34 5.76
C ILE A 263 7.38 -1.22 5.49
N ILE A 264 7.25 -1.77 4.30
CA ILE A 264 6.19 -2.71 3.94
C ILE A 264 6.19 -3.96 4.83
N ILE A 265 7.39 -4.39 5.28
CA ILE A 265 7.59 -5.61 6.06
C ILE A 265 6.95 -5.48 7.45
N PRO A 266 7.30 -4.48 8.29
CA PRO A 266 6.65 -4.29 9.59
C PRO A 266 5.15 -3.96 9.48
N ILE A 267 4.71 -3.23 8.45
CA ILE A 267 3.28 -2.98 8.23
C ILE A 267 2.52 -4.31 8.11
N LYS A 268 3.02 -5.22 7.27
CA LYS A 268 2.38 -6.53 7.06
C LYS A 268 2.49 -7.41 8.29
N GLU A 269 3.66 -7.50 8.90
CA GLU A 269 3.89 -8.38 10.05
C GLU A 269 3.11 -7.95 11.29
N GLU A 270 3.23 -6.65 11.69
CA GLU A 270 2.62 -6.17 12.92
C GLU A 270 1.10 -5.98 12.81
N LEU A 271 0.61 -5.60 11.63
CA LEU A 271 -0.79 -5.24 11.46
C LEU A 271 -1.61 -6.30 10.70
N GLY A 272 -0.96 -7.24 10.04
CA GLY A 272 -1.63 -8.29 9.25
C GLY A 272 -2.33 -7.78 7.99
N ILE A 273 -2.25 -6.46 7.67
CA ILE A 273 -2.93 -5.88 6.51
C ILE A 273 -2.11 -6.19 5.25
N PRO A 274 -2.71 -6.78 4.20
CA PRO A 274 -1.99 -7.09 2.97
C PRO A 274 -1.69 -5.82 2.18
N VAL A 275 -0.56 -5.82 1.48
CA VAL A 275 -0.27 -4.80 0.48
C VAL A 275 -0.83 -5.27 -0.85
N LYS A 276 -1.63 -4.43 -1.52
CA LYS A 276 -2.25 -4.75 -2.79
C LYS A 276 -1.60 -4.03 -3.97
N LEU A 277 -1.18 -2.79 -3.75
CA LEU A 277 -0.63 -1.96 -4.82
C LEU A 277 0.62 -1.20 -4.34
N VAL A 278 1.53 -0.90 -5.26
CA VAL A 278 2.72 -0.09 -5.03
C VAL A 278 2.89 0.98 -6.09
N GLY A 279 3.20 2.21 -5.67
CA GLY A 279 3.56 3.33 -6.53
C GLY A 279 5.06 3.41 -6.71
N VAL A 280 5.54 3.26 -7.94
CA VAL A 280 6.96 3.13 -8.30
C VAL A 280 7.45 4.24 -9.24
N GLY A 281 6.75 5.36 -9.29
CA GLY A 281 7.08 6.52 -10.11
C GLY A 281 5.91 7.46 -10.32
N GLU A 282 6.11 8.52 -11.13
CA GLU A 282 5.15 9.61 -11.33
C GLU A 282 4.23 9.44 -12.54
N LYS A 283 4.53 8.50 -13.45
CA LYS A 283 3.71 8.28 -14.64
C LYS A 283 2.36 7.66 -14.29
N ILE A 284 1.38 7.83 -15.18
CA ILE A 284 0.01 7.34 -14.96
C ILE A 284 -0.06 5.82 -14.82
N ASP A 285 0.89 5.11 -15.41
CA ASP A 285 1.00 3.65 -15.39
C ASP A 285 2.02 3.12 -14.35
N ASP A 286 2.49 3.97 -13.41
CA ASP A 286 3.45 3.60 -12.36
C ASP A 286 2.79 3.18 -11.03
N LEU A 287 1.53 2.78 -11.06
CA LEU A 287 0.87 2.06 -9.98
C LEU A 287 0.77 0.58 -10.36
N GLN A 288 1.41 -0.28 -9.58
CA GLN A 288 1.58 -1.69 -9.91
C GLN A 288 0.94 -2.61 -8.85
N PRO A 289 0.45 -3.81 -9.22
CA PRO A 289 0.08 -4.84 -8.27
C PRO A 289 1.27 -5.21 -7.39
N PHE A 290 1.02 -5.57 -6.14
CA PHE A 290 2.08 -6.05 -5.25
C PHE A 290 2.19 -7.57 -5.31
N ILE A 291 3.37 -8.06 -5.69
CA ILE A 291 3.71 -9.49 -5.72
C ILE A 291 4.89 -9.69 -4.76
N PRO A 292 4.69 -10.39 -3.60
CA PRO A 292 5.72 -10.56 -2.58
C PRO A 292 7.06 -11.07 -3.10
N GLN A 293 7.04 -12.09 -3.95
CA GLN A 293 8.25 -12.68 -4.53
C GLN A 293 9.02 -11.69 -5.39
N ASP A 294 8.32 -10.98 -6.28
CA ASP A 294 8.93 -9.98 -7.16
C ASP A 294 9.51 -8.82 -6.37
N TYR A 295 8.81 -8.40 -5.28
CA TYR A 295 9.31 -7.35 -4.40
C TYR A 295 10.60 -7.75 -3.70
N VAL A 296 10.65 -8.96 -3.10
CA VAL A 296 11.85 -9.46 -2.43
C VAL A 296 13.00 -9.66 -3.42
N GLU A 297 12.71 -10.19 -4.61
CA GLU A 297 13.72 -10.36 -5.65
C GLU A 297 14.30 -9.01 -6.08
N ALA A 298 13.43 -8.03 -6.39
CA ALA A 298 13.87 -6.68 -6.76
C ALA A 298 14.62 -5.95 -5.64
N LEU A 299 14.35 -6.28 -4.37
CA LEU A 299 15.02 -5.71 -3.21
C LEU A 299 16.45 -6.26 -3.04
N PHE A 300 16.70 -7.54 -3.35
CA PHE A 300 17.96 -8.22 -3.07
C PHE A 300 18.84 -8.50 -4.30
N GLU A 301 18.32 -8.34 -5.52
CA GLU A 301 19.09 -8.42 -6.78
C GLU A 301 19.78 -7.10 -7.14
#